data_628017c80227a5149c902623e517b6f2
#
_entry.id   628017c80227a5149c902623e517b6f2
#
_cell.length_a   1.000
_cell.length_b   1.000
_cell.length_c   1.000
_cell.angle_alpha   90.00
_cell.angle_beta   90.00
_cell.angle_gamma   90.00
#
_symmetry.space_group_name_H-M   'P 1'
#
loop_
_entity.id
_entity.type
_entity.pdbx_description
1 polymer ?
#
loop_
_entity_poly.entity_id
_entity_poly.type
_entity_poly.pdbx_seq_one_letter_code
_entity_poly.pdbx_strand_id
1 'polypeptide(L)'
;MTQTVLYDRKANPDYIPRVAAVHDLCGYGKCSLGIAIPVVSAGGCDVCPVPTGLFSSHTAFPGWYMHDTTDILSDYLAAWENIGVEIDAIYSGFLGAPEQVDIIRSLYERYPNALRVVDPVMADHGKVYPTYTPELCAAMADLACDADILTPNLTEAAIILGEEWHGTNISDGEAKRIIDALIAKGAKNVVLKGIQRDDGVIRNFAAGVNIDFFEASNEYLPYMLHGTGDLYCSCLLAAIMAGRSLQEAVEFAGDLTHDAMIVSSKQPNFKDRGVSFELLIGRIADLLQN
;
A
#
# COMPACT_ATOMS: atom_id res chain seq x y z
N MET A 1 -25.14 -5.47 11.21
CA MET A 1 -24.57 -4.11 11.22
C MET A 1 -24.22 -3.77 9.80
N THR A 2 -24.56 -2.59 9.29
CA THR A 2 -24.14 -2.13 7.96
C THR A 2 -22.62 -1.96 8.00
N GLN A 3 -21.90 -2.72 7.17
CA GLN A 3 -20.44 -2.59 7.07
C GLN A 3 -20.09 -1.18 6.56
N THR A 4 -19.13 -0.53 7.20
CA THR A 4 -18.69 0.83 6.81
C THR A 4 -17.93 0.77 5.48
N VAL A 5 -18.44 1.45 4.46
CA VAL A 5 -17.80 1.63 3.16
C VAL A 5 -17.01 2.92 3.18
N LEU A 6 -15.73 2.88 2.79
CA LEU A 6 -14.83 4.03 2.82
C LEU A 6 -14.89 4.87 1.54
N TYR A 7 -15.35 4.26 0.42
CA TYR A 7 -15.62 4.95 -0.83
C TYR A 7 -16.97 4.48 -1.40
N ASP A 8 -17.92 5.38 -1.56
CA ASP A 8 -19.27 5.04 -2.04
C ASP A 8 -19.36 5.08 -3.57
N ARG A 9 -18.88 4.00 -4.20
CA ARG A 9 -18.98 3.84 -5.65
C ARG A 9 -20.42 3.76 -6.17
N LYS A 10 -21.35 3.28 -5.34
CA LYS A 10 -22.77 3.12 -5.73
C LYS A 10 -23.48 4.47 -5.91
N ALA A 11 -22.96 5.53 -5.29
CA ALA A 11 -23.48 6.89 -5.48
C ALA A 11 -23.34 7.37 -6.93
N ASN A 12 -22.30 6.90 -7.65
CA ASN A 12 -22.09 7.21 -9.07
C ASN A 12 -21.44 6.01 -9.80
N PRO A 13 -22.22 4.99 -10.21
CA PRO A 13 -21.68 3.74 -10.74
C PRO A 13 -20.99 3.88 -12.11
N ASP A 14 -21.34 4.90 -12.88
CA ASP A 14 -20.74 5.17 -14.20
C ASP A 14 -19.48 6.02 -14.14
N TYR A 15 -19.18 6.59 -12.97
CA TYR A 15 -17.97 7.39 -12.76
C TYR A 15 -16.74 6.50 -12.59
N ILE A 16 -15.66 6.89 -13.27
CA ILE A 16 -14.35 6.24 -13.11
C ILE A 16 -13.52 7.09 -12.14
N PRO A 17 -13.33 6.64 -10.88
CA PRO A 17 -12.57 7.40 -9.90
C PRO A 17 -11.09 7.47 -10.28
N ARG A 18 -10.46 8.62 -9.99
CA ARG A 18 -9.06 8.88 -10.27
C ARG A 18 -8.21 8.69 -9.03
N VAL A 19 -7.12 7.94 -9.17
CA VAL A 19 -6.18 7.63 -8.09
C VAL A 19 -4.81 8.20 -8.43
N ALA A 20 -4.34 9.19 -7.66
CA ALA A 20 -2.95 9.62 -7.70
C ALA A 20 -2.09 8.55 -7.01
N ALA A 21 -1.32 7.80 -7.80
CA ALA A 21 -0.41 6.76 -7.28
C ALA A 21 1.01 7.34 -7.15
N VAL A 22 1.43 7.59 -5.90
CA VAL A 22 2.67 8.27 -5.56
C VAL A 22 3.70 7.24 -5.11
N HIS A 23 4.44 6.68 -6.05
CA HIS A 23 5.43 5.60 -5.84
C HIS A 23 6.58 5.74 -6.83
N ASP A 24 7.68 5.01 -6.60
CA ASP A 24 8.72 4.86 -7.62
C ASP A 24 8.23 4.05 -8.84
N LEU A 25 8.89 4.25 -9.96
CA LEU A 25 8.74 3.44 -11.16
C LEU A 25 9.97 2.56 -11.37
N CYS A 26 9.79 1.26 -11.24
CA CYS A 26 10.82 0.25 -11.45
C CYS A 26 10.75 -0.33 -12.86
N GLY A 27 11.87 -0.27 -13.60
CA GLY A 27 11.95 -0.75 -14.98
C GLY A 27 11.96 -2.27 -15.11
N TYR A 28 12.66 -2.98 -14.19
CA TYR A 28 12.71 -4.43 -14.16
C TYR A 28 12.47 -4.98 -12.74
N GLY A 29 11.65 -6.02 -12.67
CA GLY A 29 11.11 -6.53 -11.43
C GLY A 29 9.74 -5.92 -11.13
N LYS A 30 9.07 -6.46 -10.09
CA LYS A 30 7.67 -6.11 -9.81
C LYS A 30 7.59 -5.43 -8.45
N CYS A 31 7.35 -4.14 -8.46
CA CYS A 31 7.10 -3.32 -7.29
C CYS A 31 6.43 -2.00 -7.69
N SER A 32 5.93 -1.30 -6.71
CA SER A 32 5.52 0.11 -6.78
C SER A 32 4.57 0.42 -7.95
N LEU A 33 4.82 1.44 -8.79
CA LEU A 33 3.95 1.79 -9.94
C LEU A 33 3.76 0.63 -10.93
N GLY A 34 4.76 -0.26 -11.07
CA GLY A 34 4.65 -1.44 -11.92
C GLY A 34 3.54 -2.42 -11.47
N ILE A 35 3.12 -2.35 -10.22
CA ILE A 35 1.99 -3.09 -9.64
C ILE A 35 0.76 -2.20 -9.49
N ALA A 36 0.91 -1.01 -8.91
CA ALA A 36 -0.21 -0.13 -8.58
C ALA A 36 -1.03 0.24 -9.84
N ILE A 37 -0.37 0.60 -10.95
CA ILE A 37 -1.07 0.98 -12.19
C ILE A 37 -1.98 -0.15 -12.69
N PRO A 38 -1.49 -1.35 -13.03
CA PRO A 38 -2.34 -2.39 -13.59
C PRO A 38 -3.38 -2.92 -12.60
N VAL A 39 -3.06 -3.03 -11.32
CA VAL A 39 -3.96 -3.58 -10.30
C VAL A 39 -5.12 -2.64 -10.00
N VAL A 40 -4.83 -1.37 -9.73
CA VAL A 40 -5.85 -0.36 -9.40
C VAL A 40 -6.70 -0.04 -10.64
N SER A 41 -6.09 -0.01 -11.84
CA SER A 41 -6.85 0.14 -13.10
C SER A 41 -7.79 -1.04 -13.35
N ALA A 42 -7.36 -2.27 -13.09
CA ALA A 42 -8.24 -3.44 -13.21
C ALA A 42 -9.44 -3.37 -12.23
N GLY A 43 -9.27 -2.73 -11.07
CA GLY A 43 -10.33 -2.41 -10.12
C GLY A 43 -11.24 -1.25 -10.54
N GLY A 44 -11.11 -0.75 -11.77
CA GLY A 44 -11.99 0.25 -12.38
C GLY A 44 -11.67 1.70 -12.01
N CYS A 45 -10.41 2.01 -11.73
CA CYS A 45 -9.94 3.37 -11.50
C CYS A 45 -9.06 3.87 -12.65
N ASP A 46 -9.07 5.19 -12.86
CA ASP A 46 -8.09 5.88 -13.69
C ASP A 46 -6.88 6.22 -12.82
N VAL A 47 -5.74 5.56 -13.08
CA VAL A 47 -4.53 5.75 -12.26
C VAL A 47 -3.68 6.87 -12.85
N CYS A 48 -3.44 7.90 -12.04
CA CYS A 48 -2.61 9.06 -12.35
C CYS A 48 -1.24 8.89 -11.65
N PRO A 49 -0.19 8.39 -12.33
CA PRO A 49 1.07 8.10 -11.69
C PRO A 49 1.84 9.36 -11.33
N VAL A 50 2.42 9.39 -10.12
CA VAL A 50 3.34 10.41 -9.61
C VAL A 50 4.64 9.70 -9.22
N PRO A 51 5.62 9.59 -10.14
CA PRO A 51 6.83 8.81 -9.90
C PRO A 51 7.78 9.54 -8.93
N THR A 52 7.99 8.97 -7.74
CA THR A 52 8.91 9.51 -6.71
C THR A 52 10.38 9.21 -6.98
N GLY A 53 10.64 8.28 -7.89
CA GLY A 53 11.97 7.91 -8.36
C GLY A 53 11.89 6.95 -9.53
N LEU A 54 12.93 6.90 -10.32
CA LEU A 54 13.04 5.97 -11.43
C LEU A 54 14.14 4.96 -11.12
N PHE A 55 13.79 3.69 -11.00
CA PHE A 55 14.73 2.60 -10.79
C PHE A 55 14.91 1.78 -12.06
N SER A 56 16.15 1.42 -12.39
CA SER A 56 16.42 0.48 -13.50
C SER A 56 15.89 -0.92 -13.21
N SER A 57 16.00 -1.33 -11.93
CA SER A 57 15.49 -2.59 -11.40
C SER A 57 15.26 -2.44 -9.89
N HIS A 58 14.49 -3.33 -9.27
CA HIS A 58 14.34 -3.29 -7.81
C HIS A 58 15.67 -3.57 -7.09
N THR A 59 15.78 -3.14 -5.85
CA THR A 59 17.04 -3.08 -5.09
C THR A 59 17.68 -4.43 -4.73
N ALA A 60 17.00 -5.56 -4.94
CA ALA A 60 17.61 -6.87 -4.77
C ALA A 60 18.54 -7.28 -5.92
N PHE A 61 18.43 -6.65 -7.08
CA PHE A 61 19.39 -6.87 -8.17
C PHE A 61 20.69 -6.10 -7.90
N PRO A 62 21.87 -6.68 -8.15
CA PRO A 62 23.12 -5.94 -8.04
C PRO A 62 23.22 -4.86 -9.13
N GLY A 63 23.76 -3.69 -8.75
CA GLY A 63 24.02 -2.61 -9.71
C GLY A 63 22.77 -1.87 -10.21
N TRP A 64 21.69 -1.86 -9.44
CA TRP A 64 20.52 -1.02 -9.72
C TRP A 64 20.92 0.46 -9.78
N TYR A 65 20.23 1.20 -10.63
CA TYR A 65 20.35 2.65 -10.75
C TYR A 65 19.05 3.31 -10.29
N MET A 66 19.17 4.41 -9.56
CA MET A 66 18.03 5.24 -9.16
C MET A 66 18.26 6.68 -9.60
N HIS A 67 17.22 7.30 -10.11
CA HIS A 67 17.11 8.75 -10.28
C HIS A 67 15.98 9.25 -9.38
N ASP A 68 16.32 10.08 -8.42
CA ASP A 68 15.35 10.79 -7.57
C ASP A 68 14.65 11.88 -8.39
N THR A 69 13.34 11.99 -8.28
CA THR A 69 12.52 12.94 -9.05
C THR A 69 12.05 14.13 -8.23
N THR A 70 12.52 14.30 -7.00
CA THR A 70 12.07 15.33 -6.06
C THR A 70 12.11 16.74 -6.69
N ASP A 71 13.13 17.04 -7.47
CA ASP A 71 13.35 18.33 -8.12
C ASP A 71 12.30 18.70 -9.17
N ILE A 72 11.62 17.72 -9.77
CA ILE A 72 10.59 17.94 -10.79
C ILE A 72 9.17 17.78 -10.31
N LEU A 73 8.94 17.14 -9.16
CA LEU A 73 7.58 16.76 -8.71
C LEU A 73 6.66 17.96 -8.50
N SER A 74 7.19 19.08 -7.99
CA SER A 74 6.39 20.29 -7.77
C SER A 74 5.85 20.85 -9.09
N ASP A 75 6.70 20.97 -10.12
CA ASP A 75 6.30 21.45 -11.45
C ASP A 75 5.38 20.43 -12.15
N TYR A 76 5.67 19.14 -11.98
CA TYR A 76 4.83 18.05 -12.50
C TYR A 76 3.39 18.14 -11.98
N LEU A 77 3.22 18.35 -10.68
CA LEU A 77 1.90 18.45 -10.04
C LEU A 77 1.23 19.81 -10.29
N ALA A 78 2.02 20.89 -10.42
CA ALA A 78 1.47 22.20 -10.80
C ALA A 78 0.83 22.19 -12.20
N ALA A 79 1.35 21.37 -13.12
CA ALA A 79 0.75 21.20 -14.44
C ALA A 79 -0.68 20.60 -14.37
N TRP A 80 -0.98 19.78 -13.37
CA TRP A 80 -2.33 19.24 -13.15
C TRP A 80 -3.35 20.32 -12.78
N GLU A 81 -2.92 21.39 -12.08
CA GLU A 81 -3.80 22.54 -11.78
C GLU A 81 -4.27 23.23 -13.05
N ASN A 82 -3.36 23.41 -14.02
CA ASN A 82 -3.67 24.12 -15.26
C ASN A 82 -4.73 23.43 -16.10
N ILE A 83 -4.90 22.13 -15.94
CA ILE A 83 -5.86 21.31 -16.69
C ILE A 83 -7.05 20.84 -15.83
N GLY A 84 -7.12 21.26 -14.56
CA GLY A 84 -8.25 20.99 -13.67
C GLY A 84 -8.41 19.49 -13.34
N VAL A 85 -7.31 18.79 -13.04
CA VAL A 85 -7.37 17.38 -12.61
C VAL A 85 -8.11 17.29 -11.28
N GLU A 86 -9.04 16.33 -11.19
CA GLU A 86 -9.72 15.94 -9.95
C GLU A 86 -9.22 14.57 -9.51
N ILE A 87 -9.01 14.36 -8.21
CA ILE A 87 -8.48 13.12 -7.62
C ILE A 87 -9.41 12.66 -6.49
N ASP A 88 -9.78 11.38 -6.52
CA ASP A 88 -10.66 10.73 -5.54
C ASP A 88 -9.88 9.96 -4.46
N ALA A 89 -8.67 9.50 -4.77
CA ALA A 89 -7.77 8.88 -3.80
C ALA A 89 -6.31 9.22 -4.08
N ILE A 90 -5.51 9.35 -3.03
CA ILE A 90 -4.06 9.54 -3.09
C ILE A 90 -3.43 8.33 -2.40
N TYR A 91 -2.74 7.52 -3.17
CA TYR A 91 -2.08 6.31 -2.71
C TYR A 91 -0.57 6.49 -2.75
N SER A 92 0.06 6.61 -1.60
CA SER A 92 1.50 6.77 -1.46
C SER A 92 2.16 5.49 -0.95
N GLY A 93 3.33 5.19 -1.51
CA GLY A 93 4.20 4.10 -1.09
C GLY A 93 5.64 4.58 -0.94
N PHE A 94 6.57 4.04 -1.72
CA PHE A 94 7.98 4.40 -1.63
C PHE A 94 8.23 5.88 -1.93
N LEU A 95 9.03 6.52 -1.06
CA LEU A 95 9.52 7.89 -1.24
C LEU A 95 11.06 7.89 -1.33
N GLY A 96 11.59 8.77 -2.16
CA GLY A 96 13.04 8.91 -2.38
C GLY A 96 13.70 9.92 -1.45
N ALA A 97 12.94 10.90 -0.93
CA ALA A 97 13.47 11.98 -0.10
C ALA A 97 12.41 12.51 0.89
N PRO A 98 12.83 13.08 2.04
CA PRO A 98 11.90 13.66 3.02
C PRO A 98 11.01 14.76 2.45
N GLU A 99 11.53 15.57 1.54
CA GLU A 99 10.82 16.67 0.88
C GLU A 99 9.59 16.20 0.09
N GLN A 100 9.58 14.95 -0.35
CA GLN A 100 8.42 14.36 -1.04
C GLN A 100 7.21 14.21 -0.13
N VAL A 101 7.38 14.12 1.19
CA VAL A 101 6.27 14.14 2.15
C VAL A 101 5.51 15.46 2.08
N ASP A 102 6.21 16.59 2.00
CA ASP A 102 5.58 17.91 1.88
C ASP A 102 4.84 18.04 0.54
N ILE A 103 5.38 17.44 -0.52
CA ILE A 103 4.73 17.39 -1.84
C ILE A 103 3.42 16.57 -1.75
N ILE A 104 3.42 15.44 -1.06
CA ILE A 104 2.20 14.64 -0.85
C ILE A 104 1.17 15.44 -0.03
N ARG A 105 1.61 16.14 1.02
CA ARG A 105 0.72 16.99 1.81
C ARG A 105 0.09 18.12 0.98
N SER A 106 0.82 18.66 0.02
CA SER A 106 0.25 19.64 -0.92
C SER A 106 -0.89 19.03 -1.78
N LEU A 107 -0.80 17.73 -2.13
CA LEU A 107 -1.91 17.01 -2.75
C LEU A 107 -3.10 16.85 -1.80
N TYR A 108 -2.87 16.57 -0.51
CA TYR A 108 -3.94 16.48 0.49
C TYR A 108 -4.68 17.82 0.68
N GLU A 109 -3.95 18.93 0.64
CA GLU A 109 -4.53 20.27 0.68
C GLU A 109 -5.35 20.58 -0.56
N ARG A 110 -4.84 20.19 -1.73
CA ARG A 110 -5.49 20.43 -3.02
C ARG A 110 -6.74 19.56 -3.21
N TYR A 111 -6.70 18.31 -2.75
CA TYR A 111 -7.78 17.33 -2.86
C TYR A 111 -8.27 16.89 -1.47
N PRO A 112 -8.91 17.78 -0.70
CA PRO A 112 -9.23 17.52 0.71
C PRO A 112 -10.24 16.38 0.91
N ASN A 113 -11.00 16.04 -0.12
CA ASN A 113 -11.99 14.96 -0.09
C ASN A 113 -11.42 13.62 -0.64
N ALA A 114 -10.19 13.62 -1.16
CA ALA A 114 -9.55 12.39 -1.64
C ALA A 114 -9.22 11.45 -0.48
N LEU A 115 -9.48 10.16 -0.68
CA LEU A 115 -9.11 9.11 0.26
C LEU A 115 -7.59 8.99 0.34
N ARG A 116 -7.01 9.11 1.53
CA ARG A 116 -5.56 9.07 1.76
C ARG A 116 -5.13 7.67 2.16
N VAL A 117 -4.46 6.97 1.27
CA VAL A 117 -3.95 5.62 1.50
C VAL A 117 -2.43 5.68 1.58
N VAL A 118 -1.87 5.29 2.72
CA VAL A 118 -0.43 5.31 2.98
C VAL A 118 0.05 3.88 3.22
N ASP A 119 0.84 3.36 2.30
CA ASP A 119 1.69 2.20 2.53
C ASP A 119 3.08 2.72 2.94
N PRO A 120 3.45 2.62 4.23
CA PRO A 120 4.64 3.29 4.75
C PRO A 120 5.92 2.51 4.44
N VAL A 121 6.15 2.21 3.16
CA VAL A 121 7.23 1.38 2.64
C VAL A 121 8.59 1.94 3.04
N MET A 122 9.17 1.45 4.15
CA MET A 122 10.49 1.91 4.64
C MET A 122 11.34 0.81 5.25
N ALA A 123 10.74 -0.30 5.66
CA ALA A 123 11.47 -1.34 6.39
C ALA A 123 10.73 -2.69 6.35
N ASP A 124 11.45 -3.78 6.54
CA ASP A 124 10.87 -5.10 6.71
C ASP A 124 11.79 -5.99 7.56
N HIS A 125 11.21 -6.97 8.31
CA HIS A 125 11.93 -7.90 9.18
C HIS A 125 12.99 -7.24 10.09
N GLY A 126 12.62 -6.11 10.71
CA GLY A 126 13.49 -5.36 11.62
C GLY A 126 14.59 -4.56 10.94
N LYS A 127 14.58 -4.42 9.62
CA LYS A 127 15.62 -3.72 8.86
C LYS A 127 15.02 -2.64 7.98
N VAL A 128 15.57 -1.44 8.11
CA VAL A 128 15.28 -0.31 7.22
C VAL A 128 15.90 -0.59 5.84
N TYR A 129 15.20 -0.21 4.78
CA TYR A 129 15.69 -0.37 3.41
C TYR A 129 16.92 0.50 3.15
N PRO A 130 17.86 0.06 2.29
CA PRO A 130 19.13 0.76 2.05
C PRO A 130 18.98 2.19 1.52
N THR A 131 17.85 2.51 0.91
CA THR A 131 17.53 3.84 0.37
C THR A 131 16.96 4.80 1.40
N TYR A 132 16.61 4.32 2.60
CA TYR A 132 15.99 5.14 3.65
C TYR A 132 17.02 5.65 4.65
N THR A 133 16.97 6.97 4.91
CA THR A 133 17.70 7.62 5.99
C THR A 133 16.82 7.75 7.24
N PRO A 134 17.40 8.00 8.43
CA PRO A 134 16.61 8.28 9.63
C PRO A 134 15.62 9.44 9.44
N GLU A 135 16.00 10.48 8.70
CA GLU A 135 15.18 11.64 8.41
C GLU A 135 13.98 11.26 7.53
N LEU A 136 14.19 10.42 6.50
CA LEU A 136 13.10 9.93 5.65
C LEU A 136 12.17 9.00 6.43
N CYS A 137 12.70 8.14 7.30
CA CYS A 137 11.87 7.31 8.20
C CYS A 137 10.99 8.17 9.11
N ALA A 138 11.54 9.25 9.67
CA ALA A 138 10.78 10.18 10.51
C ALA A 138 9.69 10.90 9.72
N ALA A 139 10.01 11.38 8.51
CA ALA A 139 9.04 12.04 7.63
C ALA A 139 7.90 11.08 7.20
N MET A 140 8.24 9.81 6.89
CA MET A 140 7.25 8.79 6.57
C MET A 140 6.37 8.44 7.78
N ALA A 141 6.95 8.34 8.98
CA ALA A 141 6.21 8.11 10.22
C ALA A 141 5.23 9.25 10.53
N ASP A 142 5.60 10.48 10.17
CA ASP A 142 4.73 11.66 10.30
C ASP A 142 3.62 11.65 9.25
N LEU A 143 3.91 11.30 7.99
CA LEU A 143 2.91 11.14 6.92
C LEU A 143 1.89 10.03 7.25
N ALA A 144 2.31 8.96 7.90
CA ALA A 144 1.45 7.85 8.30
C ALA A 144 0.30 8.31 9.23
N CYS A 145 0.50 9.39 9.99
CA CYS A 145 -0.51 9.95 10.87
C CYS A 145 -1.64 10.67 10.12
N ASP A 146 -1.43 11.05 8.86
CA ASP A 146 -2.44 11.73 8.02
C ASP A 146 -3.34 10.75 7.24
N ALA A 147 -3.11 9.43 7.38
CA ALA A 147 -3.76 8.41 6.58
C ALA A 147 -5.23 8.18 6.95
N ASP A 148 -6.09 8.09 5.93
CA ASP A 148 -7.42 7.49 6.09
C ASP A 148 -7.33 5.97 6.19
N ILE A 149 -6.35 5.37 5.47
CA ILE A 149 -6.00 3.95 5.54
C ILE A 149 -4.48 3.85 5.59
N LEU A 150 -3.97 3.24 6.65
CA LEU A 150 -2.55 2.97 6.86
C LEU A 150 -2.30 1.46 6.81
N THR A 151 -1.31 1.00 6.03
CA THR A 151 -1.04 -0.43 5.83
C THR A 151 0.37 -0.85 6.25
N PRO A 152 0.80 -0.69 7.49
CA PRO A 152 2.14 -1.02 7.93
C PRO A 152 2.33 -2.52 8.12
N ASN A 153 3.57 -3.01 7.89
CA ASN A 153 4.04 -4.24 8.52
C ASN A 153 4.49 -3.97 9.98
N LEU A 154 4.86 -5.01 10.72
CA LEU A 154 5.27 -4.86 12.13
C LEU A 154 6.54 -4.02 12.32
N THR A 155 7.46 -4.03 11.36
CA THR A 155 8.69 -3.22 11.43
C THR A 155 8.36 -1.74 11.23
N GLU A 156 7.53 -1.44 10.24
CA GLU A 156 7.04 -0.10 9.95
C GLU A 156 6.21 0.45 11.12
N ALA A 157 5.31 -0.37 11.67
CA ALA A 157 4.53 -0.01 12.84
C ALA A 157 5.43 0.36 14.04
N ALA A 158 6.48 -0.44 14.31
CA ALA A 158 7.44 -0.16 15.37
C ALA A 158 8.17 1.19 15.13
N ILE A 159 8.62 1.46 13.90
CA ILE A 159 9.26 2.74 13.55
C ILE A 159 8.30 3.91 13.76
N ILE A 160 7.06 3.82 13.28
CA ILE A 160 6.04 4.88 13.42
C ILE A 160 5.71 5.15 14.90
N LEU A 161 5.69 4.11 15.72
CA LEU A 161 5.43 4.22 17.16
C LEU A 161 6.66 4.64 17.96
N GLY A 162 7.88 4.54 17.41
CA GLY A 162 9.13 4.74 18.12
C GLY A 162 9.44 3.62 19.11
N GLU A 163 9.00 2.39 18.80
CA GLU A 163 9.17 1.18 19.61
C GLU A 163 10.21 0.24 18.97
N GLU A 164 10.73 -0.70 19.77
CA GLU A 164 11.59 -1.76 19.25
C GLU A 164 10.77 -2.82 18.50
N TRP A 165 11.34 -3.34 17.41
CA TRP A 165 10.76 -4.48 16.71
C TRP A 165 11.12 -5.81 17.39
N HIS A 166 10.13 -6.62 17.74
CA HIS A 166 10.30 -7.87 18.47
C HIS A 166 9.95 -9.13 17.66
N GLY A 167 9.93 -9.05 16.35
CA GLY A 167 9.58 -10.16 15.46
C GLY A 167 8.13 -10.14 14.99
N THR A 168 7.73 -11.22 14.31
CA THR A 168 6.40 -11.33 13.67
C THR A 168 5.42 -12.15 14.50
N ASN A 169 5.88 -12.84 15.54
CA ASN A 169 5.06 -13.70 16.41
C ASN A 169 4.46 -12.88 17.56
N ILE A 170 3.37 -12.20 17.32
CA ILE A 170 2.64 -11.41 18.33
C ILE A 170 1.25 -11.97 18.59
N SER A 171 0.69 -11.70 19.77
CA SER A 171 -0.70 -12.07 20.11
C SER A 171 -1.71 -11.13 19.47
N ASP A 172 -3.00 -11.54 19.40
CA ASP A 172 -4.10 -10.68 18.97
C ASP A 172 -4.21 -9.42 19.83
N GLY A 173 -4.00 -9.55 21.14
CA GLY A 173 -4.00 -8.42 22.06
C GLY A 173 -2.90 -7.40 21.75
N GLU A 174 -1.72 -7.88 21.35
CA GLU A 174 -0.62 -7.01 20.95
C GLU A 174 -0.87 -6.38 19.58
N ALA A 175 -1.40 -7.13 18.62
CA ALA A 175 -1.81 -6.59 17.33
C ALA A 175 -2.84 -5.46 17.50
N LYS A 176 -3.84 -5.69 18.37
CA LYS A 176 -4.83 -4.66 18.71
C LYS A 176 -4.20 -3.43 19.35
N ARG A 177 -3.29 -3.62 20.32
CA ARG A 177 -2.57 -2.51 20.97
C ARG A 177 -1.82 -1.64 19.96
N ILE A 178 -1.11 -2.27 19.01
CA ILE A 178 -0.37 -1.58 17.95
C ILE A 178 -1.32 -0.76 17.09
N ILE A 179 -2.42 -1.37 16.62
CA ILE A 179 -3.42 -0.70 15.80
C ILE A 179 -4.04 0.49 16.55
N ASP A 180 -4.46 0.29 17.80
CA ASP A 180 -5.03 1.35 18.62
C ASP A 180 -4.04 2.52 18.82
N ALA A 181 -2.74 2.22 19.00
CA ALA A 181 -1.69 3.23 19.13
C ALA A 181 -1.46 4.02 17.83
N LEU A 182 -1.52 3.35 16.66
CA LEU A 182 -1.43 4.02 15.36
C LEU A 182 -2.65 4.91 15.08
N ILE A 183 -3.84 4.45 15.45
CA ILE A 183 -5.07 5.26 15.36
C ILE A 183 -4.97 6.47 16.31
N ALA A 184 -4.46 6.30 17.51
CA ALA A 184 -4.25 7.40 18.46
C ALA A 184 -3.24 8.44 17.96
N LYS A 185 -2.31 8.06 17.07
CA LYS A 185 -1.40 8.99 16.39
C LYS A 185 -2.03 9.77 15.24
N GLY A 186 -3.19 9.36 14.71
CA GLY A 186 -3.91 10.11 13.68
C GLY A 186 -4.47 9.27 12.53
N ALA A 187 -3.95 8.08 12.25
CA ALA A 187 -4.48 7.21 11.21
C ALA A 187 -5.95 6.84 11.51
N LYS A 188 -6.85 6.89 10.50
CA LYS A 188 -8.27 6.58 10.74
C LYS A 188 -8.57 5.09 10.72
N ASN A 189 -7.97 4.35 9.81
CA ASN A 189 -8.09 2.91 9.69
C ASN A 189 -6.70 2.32 9.51
N VAL A 190 -6.40 1.22 10.17
CA VAL A 190 -5.10 0.56 10.12
C VAL A 190 -5.29 -0.89 9.70
N VAL A 191 -4.48 -1.35 8.75
CA VAL A 191 -4.34 -2.74 8.35
C VAL A 191 -2.92 -3.18 8.66
N LEU A 192 -2.72 -3.80 9.80
CA LEU A 192 -1.43 -4.34 10.24
C LEU A 192 -1.20 -5.69 9.57
N LYS A 193 -0.20 -5.74 8.66
CA LYS A 193 0.02 -6.89 7.77
C LYS A 193 1.19 -7.77 8.20
N GLY A 194 1.13 -9.05 7.79
CA GLY A 194 2.26 -9.95 7.81
C GLY A 194 2.60 -10.57 9.17
N ILE A 195 1.62 -10.75 10.06
CA ILE A 195 1.83 -11.40 11.36
C ILE A 195 1.93 -12.92 11.13
N GLN A 196 3.06 -13.49 11.54
CA GLN A 196 3.35 -14.92 11.41
C GLN A 196 3.58 -15.52 12.78
N ARG A 197 2.90 -16.64 13.03
CA ARG A 197 3.09 -17.48 14.22
C ARG A 197 3.55 -18.88 13.77
N ASP A 198 4.00 -19.70 14.72
CA ASP A 198 4.48 -21.06 14.42
C ASP A 198 3.34 -22.06 14.12
N ASP A 199 2.29 -21.62 13.44
CA ASP A 199 1.08 -22.39 13.14
C ASP A 199 0.80 -22.51 11.63
N GLY A 200 1.72 -22.05 10.79
CA GLY A 200 1.57 -22.12 9.33
C GLY A 200 0.57 -21.13 8.73
N VAL A 201 0.20 -20.09 9.46
CA VAL A 201 -0.77 -19.07 9.03
C VAL A 201 -0.12 -17.67 9.04
N ILE A 202 -0.37 -16.89 7.99
CA ILE A 202 -0.08 -15.46 7.93
C ILE A 202 -1.39 -14.69 8.18
N ARG A 203 -1.33 -13.68 9.05
CA ARG A 203 -2.48 -12.90 9.48
C ARG A 203 -2.31 -11.44 9.16
N ASN A 204 -3.43 -10.80 8.82
CA ASN A 204 -3.56 -9.36 8.74
C ASN A 204 -4.67 -8.95 9.69
N PHE A 205 -4.38 -8.00 10.58
CA PHE A 205 -5.35 -7.46 11.51
C PHE A 205 -5.74 -6.06 11.09
N ALA A 206 -7.02 -5.72 11.24
CA ALA A 206 -7.45 -4.37 10.94
C ALA A 206 -8.47 -3.86 11.96
N ALA A 207 -8.47 -2.55 12.13
CA ALA A 207 -9.50 -1.81 12.84
C ALA A 207 -9.50 -0.36 12.38
N GLY A 208 -10.54 0.40 12.73
CA GLY A 208 -10.63 1.80 12.37
C GLY A 208 -11.72 2.55 13.13
N VAL A 209 -11.90 3.80 12.77
CA VAL A 209 -12.98 4.63 13.31
C VAL A 209 -14.33 4.04 12.88
N ASN A 210 -15.09 3.52 13.85
CA ASN A 210 -16.35 2.78 13.66
C ASN A 210 -16.20 1.43 12.93
N ILE A 211 -15.01 0.84 12.95
CA ILE A 211 -14.74 -0.51 12.43
C ILE A 211 -14.10 -1.31 13.56
N ASP A 212 -14.78 -2.37 13.98
CA ASP A 212 -14.28 -3.25 15.03
C ASP A 212 -13.01 -3.98 14.59
N PHE A 213 -12.18 -4.37 15.55
CA PHE A 213 -10.99 -5.17 15.31
C PHE A 213 -11.36 -6.54 14.72
N PHE A 214 -10.72 -6.91 13.62
CA PHE A 214 -10.91 -8.21 12.94
C PHE A 214 -9.60 -8.76 12.40
N GLU A 215 -9.60 -10.05 12.10
CA GLU A 215 -8.51 -10.80 11.48
C GLU A 215 -8.94 -11.30 10.09
N ALA A 216 -8.03 -11.22 9.12
CA ALA A 216 -8.06 -12.00 7.90
C ALA A 216 -6.76 -12.80 7.79
N SER A 217 -6.84 -14.06 7.35
CA SER A 217 -5.69 -14.96 7.37
C SER A 217 -5.63 -15.87 6.15
N ASN A 218 -4.40 -16.24 5.77
CA ASN A 218 -4.11 -17.16 4.68
C ASN A 218 -3.07 -18.19 5.12
N GLU A 219 -2.89 -19.27 4.36
CA GLU A 219 -1.78 -20.19 4.53
C GLU A 219 -0.44 -19.46 4.37
N TYR A 220 0.50 -19.70 5.29
CA TYR A 220 1.84 -19.14 5.19
C TYR A 220 2.67 -19.88 4.12
N LEU A 221 3.20 -19.14 3.16
CA LEU A 221 4.09 -19.66 2.15
C LEU A 221 5.55 -19.33 2.54
N PRO A 222 6.45 -20.32 2.68
CA PRO A 222 7.78 -20.13 3.28
C PRO A 222 8.81 -19.54 2.30
N TYR A 223 8.42 -18.49 1.57
CA TYR A 223 9.29 -17.72 0.70
C TYR A 223 8.79 -16.27 0.58
N MET A 224 9.73 -15.38 0.36
CA MET A 224 9.47 -13.96 0.17
C MET A 224 9.61 -13.57 -1.29
N LEU A 225 8.78 -12.65 -1.75
CA LEU A 225 8.84 -12.07 -3.09
C LEU A 225 8.75 -10.54 -3.00
N HIS A 226 9.55 -9.87 -3.81
CA HIS A 226 9.41 -8.42 -3.97
C HIS A 226 8.02 -8.08 -4.51
N GLY A 227 7.48 -6.95 -4.05
CA GLY A 227 6.20 -6.42 -4.51
C GLY A 227 4.96 -7.05 -3.87
N THR A 228 5.08 -7.99 -2.92
CA THR A 228 3.90 -8.55 -2.22
C THR A 228 3.17 -7.49 -1.41
N GLY A 229 3.89 -6.57 -0.75
CA GLY A 229 3.30 -5.43 -0.04
C GLY A 229 2.55 -4.50 -0.98
N ASP A 230 3.19 -4.11 -2.10
CA ASP A 230 2.58 -3.27 -3.14
C ASP A 230 1.32 -3.93 -3.74
N LEU A 231 1.39 -5.24 -4.01
CA LEU A 231 0.24 -5.98 -4.53
C LEU A 231 -0.91 -6.00 -3.53
N TYR A 232 -0.60 -6.31 -2.27
CA TYR A 232 -1.58 -6.33 -1.19
C TYR A 232 -2.30 -4.97 -1.05
N CYS A 233 -1.53 -3.88 -0.93
CA CYS A 233 -2.10 -2.55 -0.76
C CYS A 233 -2.85 -2.07 -2.01
N SER A 234 -2.34 -2.37 -3.21
CA SER A 234 -3.04 -2.06 -4.47
C SER A 234 -4.35 -2.82 -4.61
N CYS A 235 -4.41 -4.10 -4.22
CA CYS A 235 -5.65 -4.89 -4.19
C CYS A 235 -6.64 -4.39 -3.15
N LEU A 236 -6.15 -4.03 -1.96
CA LEU A 236 -6.95 -3.41 -0.90
C LEU A 236 -7.61 -2.13 -1.41
N LEU A 237 -6.83 -1.23 -2.01
CA LEU A 237 -7.34 0.02 -2.59
C LEU A 237 -8.34 -0.25 -3.72
N ALA A 238 -8.03 -1.16 -4.65
CA ALA A 238 -8.93 -1.52 -5.74
C ALA A 238 -10.29 -2.00 -5.22
N ALA A 239 -10.32 -2.84 -4.18
CA ALA A 239 -11.54 -3.31 -3.58
C ALA A 239 -12.34 -2.20 -2.87
N ILE A 240 -11.65 -1.30 -2.15
CA ILE A 240 -12.28 -0.15 -1.50
C ILE A 240 -12.89 0.80 -2.55
N MET A 241 -12.14 1.12 -3.61
CA MET A 241 -12.62 1.98 -4.70
C MET A 241 -13.74 1.33 -5.52
N ALA A 242 -13.85 0.00 -5.50
CA ALA A 242 -15.00 -0.74 -6.03
C ALA A 242 -16.22 -0.73 -5.08
N GLY A 243 -16.12 -0.11 -3.89
CA GLY A 243 -17.21 0.03 -2.93
C GLY A 243 -17.32 -1.12 -1.93
N ARG A 244 -16.27 -1.91 -1.74
CA ARG A 244 -16.22 -2.96 -0.70
C ARG A 244 -15.97 -2.35 0.67
N SER A 245 -16.46 -3.02 1.70
CA SER A 245 -16.09 -2.70 3.09
C SER A 245 -14.60 -2.94 3.33
N LEU A 246 -14.05 -2.36 4.40
CA LEU A 246 -12.65 -2.60 4.76
C LEU A 246 -12.37 -4.09 4.99
N GLN A 247 -13.30 -4.82 5.61
CA GLN A 247 -13.13 -6.24 5.86
C GLN A 247 -13.05 -7.05 4.55
N GLU A 248 -13.99 -6.86 3.63
CA GLU A 248 -13.98 -7.52 2.32
C GLU A 248 -12.72 -7.17 1.53
N ALA A 249 -12.25 -5.92 1.63
CA ALA A 249 -11.04 -5.47 0.94
C ALA A 249 -9.76 -6.11 1.52
N VAL A 250 -9.66 -6.27 2.84
CA VAL A 250 -8.54 -6.94 3.51
C VAL A 250 -8.51 -8.42 3.18
N GLU A 251 -9.67 -9.10 3.21
CA GLU A 251 -9.80 -10.51 2.81
C GLU A 251 -9.40 -10.70 1.34
N PHE A 252 -9.95 -9.90 0.44
CA PHE A 252 -9.62 -9.94 -0.99
C PHE A 252 -8.13 -9.72 -1.26
N ALA A 253 -7.52 -8.72 -0.61
CA ALA A 253 -6.09 -8.42 -0.78
C ALA A 253 -5.21 -9.57 -0.30
N GLY A 254 -5.56 -10.20 0.83
CA GLY A 254 -4.89 -11.39 1.35
C GLY A 254 -4.95 -12.56 0.39
N ASP A 255 -6.16 -12.91 -0.04
CA ASP A 255 -6.41 -14.05 -0.95
C ASP A 255 -5.72 -13.87 -2.30
N LEU A 256 -5.81 -12.68 -2.89
CA LEU A 256 -5.18 -12.44 -4.20
C LEU A 256 -3.66 -12.44 -4.10
N THR A 257 -3.09 -11.87 -3.04
CA THR A 257 -1.64 -11.89 -2.80
C THR A 257 -1.14 -13.30 -2.58
N HIS A 258 -1.83 -14.11 -1.77
CA HIS A 258 -1.51 -15.52 -1.55
C HIS A 258 -1.51 -16.30 -2.87
N ASP A 259 -2.56 -16.20 -3.68
CA ASP A 259 -2.66 -16.88 -4.95
C ASP A 259 -1.60 -16.40 -5.95
N ALA A 260 -1.29 -15.10 -5.95
CA ALA A 260 -0.21 -14.55 -6.77
C ALA A 260 1.17 -15.13 -6.38
N MET A 261 1.43 -15.33 -5.09
CA MET A 261 2.64 -16.01 -4.63
C MET A 261 2.68 -17.47 -5.14
N ILE A 262 1.57 -18.20 -5.09
CA ILE A 262 1.49 -19.58 -5.66
C ILE A 262 1.73 -19.57 -7.17
N VAL A 263 1.15 -18.62 -7.91
CA VAL A 263 1.39 -18.46 -9.36
C VAL A 263 2.86 -18.15 -9.60
N SER A 264 3.46 -17.28 -8.80
CA SER A 264 4.87 -16.88 -8.91
C SER A 264 5.81 -18.07 -8.74
N SER A 265 5.55 -18.93 -7.77
CA SER A 265 6.42 -20.10 -7.48
C SER A 265 6.57 -21.06 -8.66
N LYS A 266 5.66 -21.01 -9.63
CA LYS A 266 5.66 -21.81 -10.85
C LYS A 266 6.43 -21.14 -12.01
N GLN A 267 6.89 -19.90 -11.82
CA GLN A 267 7.60 -19.16 -12.85
C GLN A 267 9.12 -19.35 -12.76
N PRO A 268 9.84 -19.36 -13.89
CA PRO A 268 11.31 -19.37 -13.86
C PRO A 268 11.85 -18.17 -13.11
N ASN A 269 12.88 -18.36 -12.26
CA ASN A 269 13.56 -17.32 -11.50
C ASN A 269 12.59 -16.45 -10.66
N PHE A 270 11.54 -17.06 -10.10
CA PHE A 270 10.45 -16.34 -9.41
C PHE A 270 10.95 -15.49 -8.24
N LYS A 271 12.00 -15.94 -7.52
CA LYS A 271 12.54 -15.20 -6.37
C LYS A 271 13.13 -13.86 -6.77
N ASP A 272 13.71 -13.78 -7.97
CA ASP A 272 14.37 -12.57 -8.46
C ASP A 272 13.38 -11.61 -9.15
N ARG A 273 12.31 -12.15 -9.77
CA ARG A 273 11.37 -11.35 -10.55
C ARG A 273 10.31 -10.64 -9.74
N GLY A 274 10.06 -11.09 -8.51
CA GLY A 274 8.97 -10.59 -7.67
C GLY A 274 7.62 -11.25 -7.97
N VAL A 275 6.55 -10.74 -7.34
CA VAL A 275 5.22 -11.36 -7.37
C VAL A 275 4.56 -11.28 -8.75
N SER A 276 4.06 -12.41 -9.24
CA SER A 276 3.38 -12.53 -10.55
C SER A 276 1.86 -12.57 -10.34
N PHE A 277 1.19 -11.50 -10.73
CA PHE A 277 -0.26 -11.30 -10.57
C PHE A 277 -1.01 -11.25 -11.90
N GLU A 278 -0.32 -11.27 -13.03
CA GLU A 278 -0.88 -11.04 -14.35
C GLU A 278 -1.99 -12.03 -14.71
N LEU A 279 -1.86 -13.28 -14.27
CA LEU A 279 -2.88 -14.31 -14.52
C LEU A 279 -4.13 -14.15 -13.64
N LEU A 280 -4.06 -13.27 -12.63
CA LEU A 280 -5.13 -13.01 -11.67
C LEU A 280 -5.85 -11.67 -11.89
N ILE A 281 -5.44 -10.90 -12.89
CA ILE A 281 -6.02 -9.57 -13.20
C ILE A 281 -7.56 -9.65 -13.40
N GLY A 282 -8.05 -10.74 -13.99
CA GLY A 282 -9.49 -10.95 -14.17
C GLY A 282 -10.28 -10.94 -12.85
N ARG A 283 -9.72 -11.53 -11.78
CA ARG A 283 -10.35 -11.53 -10.45
C ARG A 283 -10.45 -10.12 -9.83
N ILE A 284 -9.51 -9.23 -10.18
CA ILE A 284 -9.58 -7.83 -9.73
C ILE A 284 -10.72 -7.12 -10.47
N ALA A 285 -10.85 -7.35 -11.78
CA ALA A 285 -11.94 -6.80 -12.57
C ALA A 285 -13.32 -7.30 -12.12
N ASP A 286 -13.42 -8.51 -11.58
CA ASP A 286 -14.67 -9.08 -11.05
C ASP A 286 -15.20 -8.30 -9.81
N LEU A 287 -14.36 -7.49 -9.14
CA LEU A 287 -14.81 -6.57 -8.09
C LEU A 287 -15.91 -5.60 -8.57
N LEU A 288 -15.97 -5.31 -9.86
CA LEU A 288 -16.93 -4.37 -10.45
C LEU A 288 -18.27 -5.02 -10.81
N GLN A 289 -18.37 -6.35 -10.78
CA GLN A 289 -19.55 -7.09 -11.23
C GLN A 289 -20.56 -7.41 -10.11
N ASN A 290 -20.18 -7.19 -8.85
CA ASN A 290 -20.95 -7.49 -7.62
C ASN A 290 -21.17 -6.23 -6.80
#